data_c78b070652dde4d011a63332f8c4bcc0
#
_entry.id   c78b070652dde4d011a63332f8c4bcc0
#
_cell.length_a   1.000
_cell.length_b   1.000
_cell.length_c   1.000
_cell.angle_alpha   90.00
_cell.angle_beta   90.00
_cell.angle_gamma   90.00
#
_symmetry.space_group_name_H-M   'P 1'
#
loop_
_entity.id
_entity.type
_entity.pdbx_description
1 polymer ?
#
loop_
_entity_poly.entity_id
_entity_poly.type
_entity_poly.pdbx_seq_one_letter_code
_entity_poly.pdbx_strand_id
1 'polypeptide(L)'
;MSDPFIRTRLLVGDEPLDRLRRARVAVFGVGGVGGCCVEALARAGVGTLHLYDDDTVSESNLNRQLAALHSTIGQPKAEVMAQRVRDINPDCQVRAIRMFCLLYTSDAADE
;
A
#
# COMPACT_ATOMS: atom_id res chain seq x y z
N MET A 1 -4.01 25.52 9.57
CA MET A 1 -3.30 24.34 9.05
C MET A 1 -3.94 23.07 9.53
N SER A 2 -4.24 22.20 8.64
CA SER A 2 -4.82 20.92 9.03
C SER A 2 -3.72 19.90 9.25
N ASP A 3 -3.98 18.99 10.17
CA ASP A 3 -3.09 17.87 10.45
C ASP A 3 -3.93 16.60 10.31
N PRO A 4 -3.80 15.86 9.20
CA PRO A 4 -4.61 14.67 8.99
C PRO A 4 -4.34 13.57 10.02
N PHE A 5 -3.23 13.67 10.76
CA PHE A 5 -2.89 12.67 11.77
C PHE A 5 -3.17 13.15 13.19
N ILE A 6 -3.95 14.21 13.35
CA ILE A 6 -4.15 14.82 14.67
C ILE A 6 -4.74 13.82 15.68
N ARG A 7 -5.69 12.99 15.26
CA ARG A 7 -6.30 12.03 16.17
C ARG A 7 -5.33 10.95 16.60
N THR A 8 -4.50 10.49 15.67
CA THR A 8 -3.44 9.54 15.98
C THR A 8 -2.43 10.17 16.93
N ARG A 9 -2.06 11.43 16.68
CA ARG A 9 -1.11 12.15 17.50
C ARG A 9 -1.60 12.27 18.94
N LEU A 10 -2.89 12.49 19.10
CA LEU A 10 -3.48 12.59 20.44
C LEU A 10 -3.39 11.27 21.21
N LEU A 11 -3.40 10.15 20.49
CA LEU A 11 -3.33 8.84 21.12
C LEU A 11 -1.91 8.38 21.41
N VAL A 12 -1.00 8.58 20.46
CA VAL A 12 0.33 7.97 20.54
C VAL A 12 1.46 8.98 20.74
N GLY A 13 1.20 10.27 20.50
CA GLY A 13 2.22 11.30 20.64
C GLY A 13 3.07 11.50 19.39
N ASP A 14 4.01 12.43 19.47
CA ASP A 14 4.80 12.84 18.32
C ASP A 14 5.86 11.83 17.91
N GLU A 15 6.50 11.19 18.87
CA GLU A 15 7.62 10.31 18.56
C GLU A 15 7.22 9.09 17.72
N PRO A 16 6.15 8.36 18.08
CA PRO A 16 5.73 7.25 17.22
C PRO A 16 5.34 7.70 15.82
N LEU A 17 4.72 8.86 15.67
CA LEU A 17 4.38 9.40 14.36
C LEU A 17 5.63 9.72 13.56
N ASP A 18 6.67 10.25 14.20
CA ASP A 18 7.93 10.52 13.52
C ASP A 18 8.60 9.23 13.07
N ARG A 19 8.53 8.17 13.86
CA ARG A 19 9.06 6.87 13.46
C ARG A 19 8.34 6.34 12.24
N LEU A 20 7.02 6.45 12.20
CA LEU A 20 6.24 6.01 11.05
C LEU A 20 6.63 6.82 9.81
N ARG A 21 6.79 8.12 9.96
CA ARG A 21 7.16 8.97 8.85
C ARG A 21 8.52 8.59 8.26
N ARG A 22 9.42 8.08 9.08
CA ARG A 22 10.75 7.65 8.63
C ARG A 22 10.78 6.19 8.20
N ALA A 23 9.72 5.44 8.45
CA ALA A 23 9.68 4.03 8.12
C ALA A 23 9.59 3.82 6.62
N ARG A 24 10.21 2.73 6.18
CA ARG A 24 10.20 2.31 4.78
C ARG A 24 9.71 0.87 4.74
N VAL A 25 8.63 0.63 4.03
CA VAL A 25 7.99 -0.68 4.02
C VAL A 25 7.82 -1.15 2.58
N ALA A 26 8.18 -2.40 2.33
CA ALA A 26 7.91 -3.05 1.05
C ALA A 26 6.75 -4.02 1.25
N VAL A 27 5.78 -3.96 0.36
CA VAL A 27 4.63 -4.86 0.40
C VAL A 27 4.64 -5.69 -0.88
N PHE A 28 4.70 -7.00 -0.71
CA PHE A 28 4.74 -7.94 -1.82
C PHE A 28 3.36 -8.55 -2.00
N GLY A 29 2.71 -8.18 -3.10
CA GLY A 29 1.33 -8.56 -3.35
C GLY A 29 0.36 -7.56 -2.74
N VAL A 30 -0.38 -6.84 -3.58
CA VAL A 30 -1.28 -5.78 -3.11
C VAL A 30 -2.76 -6.09 -3.38
N GLY A 31 -3.09 -7.33 -3.69
CA GLY A 31 -4.46 -7.78 -3.69
C GLY A 31 -4.89 -8.10 -2.26
N GLY A 32 -6.10 -8.52 -2.06
CA GLY A 32 -6.57 -9.04 -0.78
C GLY A 32 -5.95 -8.41 0.47
N VAL A 33 -5.26 -9.24 1.25
CA VAL A 33 -4.65 -8.82 2.51
C VAL A 33 -3.58 -7.74 2.29
N GLY A 34 -2.78 -7.89 1.23
CA GLY A 34 -1.75 -6.89 0.92
C GLY A 34 -2.33 -5.52 0.65
N GLY A 35 -3.45 -5.46 -0.06
CA GLY A 35 -4.13 -4.19 -0.32
C GLY A 35 -4.61 -3.52 0.95
N CYS A 36 -5.20 -4.30 1.85
CA CYS A 36 -5.64 -3.76 3.14
C CYS A 36 -4.46 -3.28 3.97
N CYS A 37 -3.34 -4.01 3.90
CA CYS A 37 -2.12 -3.62 4.59
C CYS A 37 -1.59 -2.28 4.08
N VAL A 38 -1.55 -2.11 2.76
CA VAL A 38 -1.10 -0.87 2.14
C VAL A 38 -1.93 0.31 2.62
N GLU A 39 -3.25 0.15 2.61
CA GLU A 39 -4.13 1.23 3.04
C GLU A 39 -3.90 1.57 4.51
N ALA A 40 -3.79 0.57 5.37
CA ALA A 40 -3.55 0.79 6.79
C ALA A 40 -2.22 1.52 7.03
N LEU A 41 -1.17 1.13 6.31
CA LEU A 41 0.14 1.77 6.44
C LEU A 41 0.10 3.23 5.98
N ALA A 42 -0.58 3.49 4.87
CA ALA A 42 -0.73 4.85 4.37
C ALA A 42 -1.46 5.74 5.36
N ARG A 43 -2.55 5.22 5.93
CA ARG A 43 -3.35 5.97 6.90
C ARG A 43 -2.63 6.15 8.23
N ALA A 44 -1.72 5.25 8.57
CA ALA A 44 -0.92 5.38 9.79
C ALA A 44 0.20 6.39 9.66
N GLY A 45 0.54 6.80 8.44
CA GLY A 45 1.56 7.84 8.25
C GLY A 45 2.93 7.31 7.87
N VAL A 46 3.02 6.08 7.36
CA VAL A 46 4.29 5.54 6.89
C VAL A 46 4.84 6.43 5.78
N GLY A 47 6.13 6.76 5.85
CA GLY A 47 6.72 7.73 4.95
C GLY A 47 7.12 7.19 3.59
N THR A 48 7.41 5.90 3.48
CA THR A 48 7.83 5.31 2.20
C THR A 48 7.22 3.93 2.04
N LEU A 49 6.59 3.71 0.90
CA LEU A 49 5.99 2.41 0.55
C LEU A 49 6.45 1.98 -0.83
N HIS A 50 6.95 0.76 -0.93
CA HIS A 50 7.26 0.15 -2.21
C HIS A 50 6.31 -1.02 -2.42
N LEU A 51 5.53 -0.94 -3.49
CA LEU A 51 4.46 -1.92 -3.75
C LEU A 51 4.86 -2.79 -4.92
N TYR A 52 4.95 -4.09 -4.68
CA TYR A 52 5.36 -5.08 -5.69
C TYR A 52 4.18 -5.95 -6.06
N ASP A 53 3.80 -5.92 -7.32
CA ASP A 53 2.75 -6.79 -7.83
C ASP A 53 2.80 -6.77 -9.35
N ASP A 54 2.67 -7.93 -9.98
CA ASP A 54 2.69 -8.00 -11.44
C ASP A 54 1.30 -8.20 -12.04
N ASP A 55 0.28 -8.33 -11.22
CA ASP A 55 -1.09 -8.56 -11.69
C ASP A 55 -1.78 -7.28 -12.11
N THR A 56 -2.78 -7.46 -12.95
CA THR A 56 -3.75 -6.41 -13.25
C THR A 56 -5.04 -6.68 -12.51
N VAL A 57 -5.83 -5.63 -12.32
CA VAL A 57 -7.14 -5.74 -11.67
C VAL A 57 -8.08 -6.51 -12.60
N SER A 58 -8.77 -7.51 -12.07
CA SER A 58 -9.75 -8.27 -12.83
C SER A 58 -11.13 -8.10 -12.21
N GLU A 59 -12.14 -8.39 -13.03
CA GLU A 59 -13.53 -8.27 -12.60
C GLU A 59 -13.82 -9.13 -11.37
N SER A 60 -13.21 -10.31 -11.31
CA SER A 60 -13.43 -11.22 -10.18
C SER A 60 -12.89 -10.69 -8.86
N ASN A 61 -12.07 -9.66 -8.90
CA ASN A 61 -11.53 -9.04 -7.68
C ASN A 61 -12.52 -8.06 -7.04
N LEU A 62 -13.57 -7.66 -7.76
CA LEU A 62 -14.48 -6.61 -7.30
C LEU A 62 -15.13 -6.91 -5.97
N ASN A 63 -15.32 -8.17 -5.64
CA ASN A 63 -16.04 -8.53 -4.43
C ASN A 63 -15.24 -8.35 -3.14
N ARG A 64 -13.90 -8.18 -3.23
CA ARG A 64 -13.11 -8.20 -2.01
C ARG A 64 -11.81 -7.38 -2.03
N GLN A 65 -11.32 -6.93 -3.17
CA GLN A 65 -10.03 -6.24 -3.22
C GLN A 65 -10.21 -4.73 -3.34
N LEU A 66 -9.48 -3.99 -2.52
CA LEU A 66 -9.58 -2.53 -2.51
C LEU A 66 -9.21 -1.90 -3.84
N ALA A 67 -8.27 -2.50 -4.56
CA ALA A 67 -7.85 -1.98 -5.86
C ALA A 67 -8.92 -2.13 -6.92
N ALA A 68 -9.88 -3.03 -6.70
CA ALA A 68 -10.82 -3.43 -7.75
C ALA A 68 -12.06 -2.55 -7.74
N LEU A 69 -12.17 -1.73 -8.75
CA LEU A 69 -13.35 -0.91 -9.05
C LEU A 69 -13.62 -1.07 -10.54
N HIS A 70 -14.84 -0.81 -10.96
CA HIS A 70 -15.12 -0.87 -12.40
C HIS A 70 -14.17 0.02 -13.19
N SER A 71 -13.78 1.16 -12.61
CA SER A 71 -12.88 2.11 -13.28
C SER A 71 -11.44 1.64 -13.32
N THR A 72 -11.06 0.65 -12.51
CA THR A 72 -9.67 0.20 -12.45
C THR A 72 -9.42 -1.16 -13.09
N ILE A 73 -10.47 -1.84 -13.51
CA ILE A 73 -10.31 -3.15 -14.19
C ILE A 73 -9.35 -3.01 -15.36
N GLY A 74 -8.37 -3.91 -15.43
CA GLY A 74 -7.35 -3.91 -16.46
C GLY A 74 -6.11 -3.11 -16.13
N GLN A 75 -6.13 -2.32 -15.07
CA GLN A 75 -4.96 -1.54 -14.66
C GLN A 75 -4.06 -2.37 -13.73
N PRO A 76 -2.74 -2.07 -13.72
CA PRO A 76 -1.84 -2.76 -12.81
C PRO A 76 -2.24 -2.51 -11.35
N LYS A 77 -2.34 -3.56 -10.57
CA LYS A 77 -2.74 -3.43 -9.17
C LYS A 77 -1.80 -2.52 -8.37
N ALA A 78 -0.50 -2.66 -8.60
CA ALA A 78 0.48 -1.85 -7.88
C ALA A 78 0.27 -0.36 -8.16
N GLU A 79 -0.01 0.01 -9.41
CA GLU A 79 -0.27 1.40 -9.78
C GLU A 79 -1.56 1.92 -9.15
N VAL A 80 -2.60 1.11 -9.18
CA VAL A 80 -3.89 1.49 -8.60
C VAL A 80 -3.73 1.77 -7.12
N MET A 81 -3.05 0.88 -6.41
CA MET A 81 -2.84 1.06 -4.97
C MET A 81 -1.90 2.22 -4.68
N ALA A 82 -0.89 2.46 -5.53
CA ALA A 82 -0.01 3.62 -5.35
C ALA A 82 -0.79 4.93 -5.47
N GLN A 83 -1.70 5.02 -6.43
CA GLN A 83 -2.55 6.21 -6.56
C GLN A 83 -3.43 6.40 -5.34
N ARG A 84 -3.96 5.29 -4.82
CA ARG A 84 -4.77 5.34 -3.61
C ARG A 84 -3.96 5.86 -2.43
N VAL A 85 -2.72 5.40 -2.29
CA VAL A 85 -1.83 5.89 -1.24
C VAL A 85 -1.59 7.39 -1.36
N ARG A 86 -1.33 7.87 -2.57
CA ARG A 86 -1.09 9.30 -2.79
C ARG A 86 -2.29 10.15 -2.42
N ASP A 87 -3.48 9.62 -2.62
CA ASP A 87 -4.70 10.32 -2.28
C ASP A 87 -5.00 10.29 -0.78
N ILE A 88 -4.53 9.25 -0.07
CA ILE A 88 -4.68 9.13 1.37
C ILE A 88 -3.61 9.97 2.08
N ASN A 89 -2.37 9.86 1.64
CA ASN A 89 -1.23 10.47 2.31
C ASN A 89 -0.28 11.03 1.26
N PRO A 90 -0.50 12.29 0.83
CA PRO A 90 0.33 12.88 -0.22
C PRO A 90 1.81 12.98 0.14
N ASP A 91 2.15 12.95 1.42
CA ASP A 91 3.55 13.03 1.86
C ASP A 91 4.26 11.70 1.76
N CYS A 92 3.53 10.62 1.56
CA CYS A 92 4.13 9.29 1.42
C CYS A 92 4.83 9.16 0.07
N GLN A 93 6.06 8.68 0.10
CA GLN A 93 6.78 8.36 -1.12
C GLN A 93 6.46 6.93 -1.50
N VAL A 94 5.62 6.77 -2.49
CA VAL A 94 5.15 5.44 -2.90
C VAL A 94 5.64 5.13 -4.30
N ARG A 95 6.15 3.91 -4.48
CA ARG A 95 6.55 3.41 -5.78
C ARG A 95 5.80 2.13 -6.09
N ALA A 96 5.29 2.04 -7.30
CA ALA A 96 4.65 0.84 -7.81
C ALA A 96 5.66 0.10 -8.69
N ILE A 97 5.91 -1.13 -8.37
CA ILE A 97 6.87 -1.96 -9.11
C ILE A 97 6.12 -3.16 -9.67
N ARG A 98 5.99 -3.17 -10.99
CA ARG A 98 5.31 -4.25 -11.69
C ARG A 98 6.29 -5.38 -11.92
N MET A 99 6.49 -6.18 -10.87
CA MET A 99 7.36 -7.33 -11.03
C MET A 99 6.92 -8.43 -10.09
N PHE A 100 7.15 -9.62 -10.55
CA PHE A 100 6.99 -10.80 -9.76
C PHE A 100 8.29 -10.98 -8.99
N CYS A 101 8.21 -11.13 -7.68
CA CYS A 101 9.41 -11.23 -6.87
C CYS A 101 9.94 -12.65 -6.92
N LEU A 102 10.86 -12.88 -7.84
CA LEU A 102 11.41 -14.23 -8.05
C LEU A 102 12.15 -14.76 -6.83
N LEU A 103 12.89 -13.90 -6.17
CA LEU A 103 13.62 -14.28 -4.97
C LEU A 103 12.65 -14.76 -3.90
N TYR A 104 11.63 -13.97 -3.66
CA TYR A 104 10.59 -14.33 -2.71
C TYR A 104 9.92 -15.63 -3.11
N THR A 105 9.60 -15.75 -4.40
CA THR A 105 8.92 -16.94 -4.91
C THR A 105 9.77 -18.18 -4.73
N SER A 106 11.07 -18.07 -4.96
CA SER A 106 11.97 -19.21 -4.78
C SER A 106 11.95 -19.68 -3.33
N ASP A 107 12.04 -18.74 -2.42
CA ASP A 107 12.03 -19.07 -1.00
C ASP A 107 10.69 -19.62 -0.58
N ALA A 108 9.63 -19.00 -1.04
CA ALA A 108 8.29 -19.46 -0.70
C ALA A 108 8.02 -20.85 -1.25
N ALA A 109 8.57 -21.16 -2.40
CA ALA A 109 8.37 -22.49 -3.00
C ALA A 109 8.99 -23.57 -2.13
N ASP A 110 9.96 -23.23 -1.33
CA ASP A 110 10.61 -24.19 -0.44
C ASP A 110 9.80 -24.46 0.80
N GLU A 111 8.80 -23.67 1.02
CA GLU A 111 7.95 -23.84 2.18
C GLU A 111 6.75 -24.71 1.87
#